data_8f6cc7d94c5a848e9af5f72039e8097e
#
_entry.id   8f6cc7d94c5a848e9af5f72039e8097e
#
_cell.length_a   1.000
_cell.length_b   1.000
_cell.length_c   1.000
_cell.angle_alpha   90.00
_cell.angle_beta   90.00
_cell.angle_gamma   90.00
#
_symmetry.space_group_name_H-M   'P 1'
#
loop_
_entity.id
_entity.type
_entity.pdbx_description
1 polymer ?
#
loop_
_entity_poly.entity_id
_entity_poly.type
_entity_poly.pdbx_seq_one_letter_code
_entity_poly.pdbx_strand_id
1 'polypeptide(L)'
;LRETPQGDDLQECIIWFLNGWFHDREEKSKTTRRLVDYDIDQWRIYADFLQVYHIDLSTIEMHWWMFNGLLWNMPYKMSSFMQVIEIRQKKIDANMSKTEKDAIQNAKRIYDLDQQVEREYTEEEKAKIDAYDQMMAEMRKQKDEEEEVLKEFRR
;
A
#
# COMPACT_ATOMS: atom_id res chain seq x y z
N LEU A 1 -28.61 -8.60 12.52
CA LEU A 1 -28.00 -7.44 11.84
C LEU A 1 -27.03 -6.82 12.84
N ARG A 2 -25.73 -6.86 12.55
CA ARG A 2 -24.73 -6.15 13.39
C ARG A 2 -24.90 -4.65 13.13
N GLU A 3 -24.89 -3.88 14.20
CA GLU A 3 -24.93 -2.42 14.14
C GLU A 3 -23.72 -1.90 13.36
N THR A 4 -23.90 -0.82 12.64
CA THR A 4 -22.81 -0.16 11.90
C THR A 4 -21.83 0.42 12.92
N PRO A 5 -20.53 0.08 12.88
CA PRO A 5 -19.55 0.61 13.81
C PRO A 5 -19.45 2.13 13.66
N GLN A 6 -19.29 2.86 14.76
CA GLN A 6 -19.21 4.32 14.81
C GLN A 6 -17.92 4.78 15.49
N GLY A 7 -17.31 5.85 14.95
CA GLY A 7 -16.16 6.50 15.56
C GLY A 7 -14.91 5.61 15.64
N ASP A 8 -14.37 5.43 16.83
CA ASP A 8 -13.14 4.65 17.09
C ASP A 8 -13.31 3.18 16.70
N ASP A 9 -14.51 2.63 16.87
CA ASP A 9 -14.85 1.27 16.43
C ASP A 9 -14.66 1.08 14.90
N LEU A 10 -14.85 2.15 14.11
CA LEU A 10 -14.69 2.09 12.67
C LEU A 10 -13.22 1.89 12.27
N GLN A 11 -12.29 2.55 12.95
CA GLN A 11 -10.86 2.37 12.69
C GLN A 11 -10.41 0.95 13.03
N GLU A 12 -10.85 0.42 14.15
CA GLU A 12 -10.57 -0.97 14.54
C GLU A 12 -11.15 -1.97 13.52
N CYS A 13 -12.37 -1.73 13.05
CA CYS A 13 -12.99 -2.56 12.01
C CYS A 13 -12.25 -2.50 10.68
N ILE A 14 -11.74 -1.32 10.28
CA ILE A 14 -10.93 -1.16 9.07
C ILE A 14 -9.61 -1.93 9.21
N ILE A 15 -8.90 -1.75 10.32
CA ILE A 15 -7.65 -2.46 10.61
C ILE A 15 -7.89 -3.98 10.62
N TRP A 16 -8.94 -4.43 11.30
CA TRP A 16 -9.34 -5.82 11.33
C TRP A 16 -9.60 -6.39 9.92
N PHE A 17 -10.34 -5.65 9.09
CA PHE A 17 -10.61 -6.03 7.71
C PHE A 17 -9.34 -6.11 6.87
N LEU A 18 -8.46 -5.10 6.97
CA LEU A 18 -7.21 -5.05 6.23
C LEU A 18 -6.23 -6.15 6.65
N ASN A 19 -6.24 -6.53 7.91
CA ASN A 19 -5.41 -7.61 8.45
C ASN A 19 -5.96 -9.02 8.18
N GLY A 20 -7.07 -9.15 7.42
CA GLY A 20 -7.64 -10.44 7.04
C GLY A 20 -8.10 -11.26 8.25
N TRP A 21 -8.69 -10.62 9.27
CA TRP A 21 -9.20 -11.16 10.54
C TRP A 21 -8.16 -11.90 11.44
N PHE A 22 -6.89 -11.79 11.16
CA PHE A 22 -5.85 -12.33 12.04
C PHE A 22 -5.73 -11.48 13.32
N HIS A 23 -6.49 -11.81 14.36
CA HIS A 23 -6.52 -11.07 15.64
C HIS A 23 -5.25 -11.21 16.48
N ASP A 24 -4.43 -12.24 16.28
CA ASP A 24 -3.40 -12.64 17.22
C ASP A 24 -1.96 -12.39 16.78
N ARG A 25 -1.76 -11.56 15.76
CA ARG A 25 -0.42 -10.99 15.60
C ARG A 25 -0.27 -9.82 16.56
N GLU A 26 -0.04 -10.13 17.85
CA GLU A 26 0.60 -9.15 18.72
C GLU A 26 1.73 -8.52 17.91
N GLU A 27 1.63 -7.22 17.69
CA GLU A 27 2.68 -6.43 17.05
C GLU A 27 3.95 -6.44 17.90
N LYS A 28 4.65 -7.56 17.92
CA LYS A 28 6.02 -7.65 18.43
C LYS A 28 7.05 -7.15 17.43
N SER A 29 6.62 -6.59 16.31
CA SER A 29 7.53 -5.97 15.36
C SER A 29 7.79 -4.51 15.76
N LYS A 30 8.81 -4.31 16.56
CA LYS A 30 9.41 -2.98 16.82
C LYS A 30 10.14 -2.42 15.59
N THR A 31 9.87 -2.90 14.40
CA THR A 31 10.50 -2.42 13.17
C THR A 31 9.56 -1.44 12.51
N THR A 32 9.79 -0.17 12.75
CA THR A 32 9.09 0.98 12.15
C THR A 32 9.36 1.12 10.65
N ARG A 33 10.09 0.21 10.02
CA ARG A 33 10.45 0.32 8.60
C ARG A 33 9.35 -0.27 7.73
N ARG A 34 8.84 0.53 6.81
CA ARG A 34 7.92 0.09 5.77
C ARG A 34 8.61 -0.95 4.88
N LEU A 35 7.99 -2.10 4.71
CA LEU A 35 8.54 -3.21 3.93
C LEU A 35 7.81 -3.42 2.60
N VAL A 36 6.56 -2.99 2.54
CA VAL A 36 5.66 -3.15 1.40
C VAL A 36 5.09 -1.79 1.03
N ASP A 37 5.06 -1.53 -0.24
CA ASP A 37 4.35 -0.43 -0.84
C ASP A 37 3.60 -0.95 -2.08
N TYR A 38 2.27 -0.91 -2.03
CA TYR A 38 1.46 -1.46 -3.11
C TYR A 38 1.60 -0.65 -4.41
N ASP A 39 1.86 0.66 -4.33
CA ASP A 39 2.05 1.49 -5.53
C ASP A 39 3.39 1.20 -6.21
N ILE A 40 4.45 1.02 -5.41
CA ILE A 40 5.80 0.73 -5.91
C ILE A 40 5.92 -0.73 -6.37
N ASP A 41 5.33 -1.64 -5.61
CA ASP A 41 5.47 -3.08 -5.83
C ASP A 41 4.38 -3.67 -6.74
N GLN A 42 3.38 -2.88 -7.20
CA GLN A 42 2.22 -3.34 -7.96
C GLN A 42 2.57 -4.23 -9.16
N TRP A 43 3.59 -3.86 -9.94
CA TRP A 43 3.95 -4.62 -11.13
C TRP A 43 4.64 -5.95 -10.81
N ARG A 44 5.35 -6.03 -9.67
CA ARG A 44 5.91 -7.30 -9.19
C ARG A 44 4.79 -8.23 -8.73
N ILE A 45 3.87 -7.69 -7.94
CA ILE A 45 2.68 -8.42 -7.48
C ILE A 45 1.87 -8.93 -8.67
N TYR A 46 1.60 -8.06 -9.65
CA TYR A 46 0.87 -8.42 -10.86
C TYR A 46 1.56 -9.55 -11.63
N ALA A 47 2.86 -9.42 -11.89
CA ALA A 47 3.64 -10.42 -12.61
C ALA A 47 3.69 -11.76 -11.86
N ASP A 48 3.85 -11.71 -10.54
CA ASP A 48 3.89 -12.90 -9.70
C ASP A 48 2.53 -13.63 -9.68
N PHE A 49 1.39 -12.91 -9.61
CA PHE A 49 0.05 -13.52 -9.72
C PHE A 49 -0.16 -14.19 -11.07
N LEU A 50 0.27 -13.53 -12.14
CA LEU A 50 0.16 -14.09 -13.49
C LEU A 50 1.03 -15.34 -13.65
N GLN A 51 2.26 -15.31 -13.13
CA GLN A 51 3.22 -16.40 -13.26
C GLN A 51 2.88 -17.60 -12.38
N VAL A 52 2.49 -17.35 -11.12
CA VAL A 52 2.31 -18.42 -10.11
C VAL A 52 0.92 -19.01 -10.17
N TYR A 53 -0.09 -18.18 -10.30
CA TYR A 53 -1.50 -18.59 -10.20
C TYR A 53 -2.24 -18.53 -11.53
N HIS A 54 -1.61 -18.03 -12.59
CA HIS A 54 -2.26 -17.75 -13.89
C HIS A 54 -3.48 -16.83 -13.75
N ILE A 55 -3.43 -15.92 -12.77
CA ILE A 55 -4.48 -14.95 -12.48
C ILE A 55 -4.06 -13.58 -13.03
N ASP A 56 -4.85 -13.05 -13.94
CA ASP A 56 -4.72 -11.68 -14.42
C ASP A 56 -5.52 -10.74 -13.52
N LEU A 57 -4.83 -10.02 -12.63
CA LEU A 57 -5.44 -9.09 -11.68
C LEU A 57 -6.14 -7.89 -12.35
N SER A 58 -5.87 -7.63 -13.63
CA SER A 58 -6.53 -6.56 -14.38
C SER A 58 -7.93 -6.92 -14.85
N THR A 59 -8.24 -8.22 -14.92
CA THR A 59 -9.49 -8.74 -15.49
C THR A 59 -10.42 -9.40 -14.47
N ILE A 60 -9.90 -9.69 -13.27
CA ILE A 60 -10.63 -10.42 -12.23
C ILE A 60 -10.91 -9.51 -11.03
N GLU A 61 -12.17 -9.42 -10.64
CA GLU A 61 -12.55 -8.87 -9.34
C GLU A 61 -12.24 -9.90 -8.24
N MET A 62 -11.30 -9.56 -7.37
CA MET A 62 -10.87 -10.44 -6.30
C MET A 62 -11.14 -9.82 -4.93
N HIS A 63 -11.73 -10.61 -4.03
CA HIS A 63 -11.93 -10.16 -2.66
C HIS A 63 -10.58 -9.93 -1.96
N TRP A 64 -10.46 -8.85 -1.18
CA TRP A 64 -9.22 -8.45 -0.50
C TRP A 64 -8.56 -9.57 0.31
N TRP A 65 -9.32 -10.35 1.04
CA TRP A 65 -8.76 -11.46 1.83
C TRP A 65 -8.21 -12.60 0.96
N MET A 66 -8.86 -12.88 -0.17
CA MET A 66 -8.33 -13.86 -1.13
C MET A 66 -7.02 -13.35 -1.74
N PHE A 67 -6.99 -12.08 -2.14
CA PHE A 67 -5.78 -11.43 -2.64
C PHE A 67 -4.63 -11.54 -1.64
N ASN A 68 -4.84 -11.13 -0.38
CA ASN A 68 -3.82 -11.22 0.66
C ASN A 68 -3.40 -12.66 0.95
N GLY A 69 -4.37 -13.58 1.01
CA GLY A 69 -4.08 -14.99 1.22
C GLY A 69 -3.16 -15.56 0.14
N LEU A 70 -3.43 -15.26 -1.11
CA LEU A 70 -2.59 -15.70 -2.24
C LEU A 70 -1.23 -14.99 -2.22
N LEU A 71 -1.19 -13.68 -1.98
CA LEU A 71 0.02 -12.89 -1.98
C LEU A 71 1.03 -13.37 -0.93
N TRP A 72 0.58 -13.54 0.31
CA TRP A 72 1.47 -13.92 1.41
C TRP A 72 1.80 -15.43 1.49
N ASN A 73 1.12 -16.26 0.71
CA ASN A 73 1.41 -17.68 0.58
C ASN A 73 2.09 -18.04 -0.75
N MET A 74 2.55 -17.05 -1.50
CA MET A 74 3.31 -17.31 -2.74
C MET A 74 4.60 -18.07 -2.46
N PRO A 75 4.95 -19.05 -3.32
CA PRO A 75 6.21 -19.75 -3.22
C PRO A 75 7.39 -18.77 -3.39
N TYR A 76 8.21 -18.62 -2.38
CA TYR A 76 9.32 -17.67 -2.33
C TYR A 76 10.21 -17.69 -3.58
N LYS A 77 10.58 -18.90 -4.05
CA LYS A 77 11.46 -19.04 -5.22
C LYS A 77 10.88 -18.53 -6.52
N MET A 78 9.57 -18.44 -6.60
CA MET A 78 8.85 -18.04 -7.81
C MET A 78 8.34 -16.58 -7.73
N SER A 79 8.42 -15.95 -6.58
CA SER A 79 7.88 -14.61 -6.35
C SER A 79 9.00 -13.58 -6.27
N SER A 80 9.03 -12.65 -7.21
CA SER A 80 9.94 -11.50 -7.20
C SER A 80 9.60 -10.53 -6.06
N PHE A 81 8.33 -10.39 -5.73
CA PHE A 81 7.85 -9.58 -4.60
C PHE A 81 8.37 -10.10 -3.26
N MET A 82 8.24 -11.41 -2.99
CA MET A 82 8.72 -12.01 -1.73
C MET A 82 10.24 -11.92 -1.60
N GLN A 83 10.98 -12.06 -2.69
CA GLN A 83 12.43 -11.88 -2.71
C GLN A 83 12.84 -10.45 -2.37
N VAL A 84 12.12 -9.46 -2.91
CA VAL A 84 12.37 -8.04 -2.58
C VAL A 84 12.06 -7.74 -1.11
N ILE A 85 10.98 -8.28 -0.55
CA ILE A 85 10.68 -8.15 0.88
C ILE A 85 11.81 -8.72 1.73
N GLU A 86 12.32 -9.92 1.38
CA GLU A 86 13.44 -10.50 2.12
C GLU A 86 14.68 -9.59 2.07
N ILE A 87 15.03 -9.05 0.90
CA ILE A 87 16.15 -8.10 0.76
C ILE A 87 15.94 -6.89 1.68
N ARG A 88 14.73 -6.32 1.71
CA ARG A 88 14.41 -5.18 2.57
C ARG A 88 14.51 -5.53 4.06
N GLN A 89 14.13 -6.74 4.45
CA GLN A 89 14.17 -7.22 5.84
C GLN A 89 15.57 -7.65 6.28
N LYS A 90 16.43 -8.06 5.35
CA LYS A 90 17.71 -8.71 5.66
C LYS A 90 18.56 -7.83 6.59
N LYS A 91 18.93 -8.38 7.74
CA LYS A 91 19.81 -7.70 8.69
C LYS A 91 21.27 -7.95 8.28
N ILE A 92 22.10 -6.93 8.45
CA ILE A 92 23.55 -7.05 8.26
C ILE A 92 24.14 -7.54 9.57
N ASP A 93 24.69 -8.73 9.58
CA ASP A 93 25.32 -9.30 10.76
C ASP A 93 26.80 -8.86 10.85
N ALA A 94 27.33 -8.76 12.07
CA ALA A 94 28.72 -8.43 12.33
C ALA A 94 29.70 -9.46 11.72
N ASN A 95 29.30 -10.73 11.69
CA ASN A 95 30.10 -11.85 11.21
C ASN A 95 30.18 -12.00 9.69
N MET A 96 29.41 -11.21 8.92
CA MET A 96 29.45 -11.23 7.47
C MET A 96 30.74 -10.61 6.94
N SER A 97 31.26 -11.14 5.83
CA SER A 97 32.39 -10.56 5.12
C SER A 97 32.04 -9.16 4.58
N LYS A 98 33.06 -8.35 4.30
CA LYS A 98 32.87 -7.01 3.75
C LYS A 98 32.11 -7.05 2.42
N THR A 99 32.47 -7.99 1.55
CA THR A 99 31.85 -8.17 0.23
C THR A 99 30.35 -8.54 0.34
N GLU A 100 29.96 -9.38 1.30
CA GLU A 100 28.57 -9.71 1.56
C GLU A 100 27.80 -8.52 2.12
N LYS A 101 28.39 -7.76 3.04
CA LYS A 101 27.79 -6.52 3.58
C LYS A 101 27.52 -5.51 2.48
N ASP A 102 28.52 -5.27 1.61
CA ASP A 102 28.41 -4.33 0.50
C ASP A 102 27.34 -4.79 -0.51
N ALA A 103 27.27 -6.08 -0.81
CA ALA A 103 26.25 -6.65 -1.69
C ALA A 103 24.82 -6.47 -1.13
N ILE A 104 24.63 -6.73 0.17
CA ILE A 104 23.34 -6.54 0.83
C ILE A 104 22.95 -5.05 0.88
N GLN A 105 23.90 -4.16 1.17
CA GLN A 105 23.65 -2.72 1.19
C GLN A 105 23.27 -2.20 -0.19
N ASN A 106 23.97 -2.64 -1.24
CA ASN A 106 23.64 -2.26 -2.61
C ASN A 106 22.26 -2.77 -3.03
N ALA A 107 21.93 -4.03 -2.71
CA ALA A 107 20.61 -4.58 -2.99
C ALA A 107 19.52 -3.81 -2.24
N LYS A 108 19.71 -3.49 -0.96
CA LYS A 108 18.77 -2.68 -0.19
C LYS A 108 18.57 -1.29 -0.80
N ARG A 109 19.65 -0.64 -1.23
CA ARG A 109 19.56 0.67 -1.88
C ARG A 109 18.72 0.65 -3.16
N ILE A 110 18.82 -0.42 -3.97
CA ILE A 110 18.04 -0.58 -5.21
C ILE A 110 16.54 -0.77 -4.92
N TYR A 111 16.21 -1.49 -3.84
CA TYR A 111 14.83 -1.83 -3.49
C TYR A 111 14.27 -1.01 -2.32
N ASP A 112 14.96 0.07 -1.91
CA ASP A 112 14.50 0.94 -0.82
C ASP A 112 13.23 1.70 -1.26
N LEU A 113 12.23 1.70 -0.39
CA LEU A 113 10.96 2.40 -0.64
C LEU A 113 11.14 3.91 -0.53
N ASP A 114 12.03 4.36 0.35
CA ASP A 114 12.21 5.78 0.64
C ASP A 114 12.92 6.53 -0.50
N GLN A 115 13.73 5.86 -1.32
CA GLN A 115 14.41 6.47 -2.46
C GLN A 115 13.51 6.70 -3.68
N GLN A 116 12.34 6.06 -3.74
CA GLN A 116 11.40 6.17 -4.87
C GLN A 116 10.36 7.27 -4.63
N VAL A 117 10.31 7.86 -3.44
CA VAL A 117 9.31 8.89 -3.08
C VAL A 117 9.73 10.29 -3.52
N GLU A 118 11.03 10.53 -3.75
CA GLU A 118 11.51 11.83 -4.28
C GLU A 118 11.55 11.85 -5.83
N ARG A 119 10.44 11.51 -6.47
CA ARG A 119 10.23 11.98 -7.83
C ARG A 119 9.85 13.45 -7.74
N GLU A 120 10.83 14.33 -8.00
CA GLU A 120 10.51 15.74 -8.21
C GLU A 120 9.52 15.83 -9.38
N TYR A 121 8.30 16.24 -9.08
CA TYR A 121 7.33 16.57 -10.12
C TYR A 121 7.89 17.71 -10.98
N THR A 122 7.76 17.56 -12.29
CA THR A 122 8.07 18.66 -13.21
C THR A 122 7.14 19.83 -12.92
N GLU A 123 7.54 21.05 -13.27
CA GLU A 123 6.70 22.23 -13.08
C GLU A 123 5.34 22.12 -13.80
N GLU A 124 5.30 21.38 -14.92
CA GLU A 124 4.06 21.07 -15.62
C GLU A 124 3.17 20.08 -14.84
N GLU A 125 3.76 19.10 -14.18
CA GLU A 125 3.03 18.15 -13.34
C GLU A 125 2.50 18.83 -12.07
N LYS A 126 3.29 19.70 -11.44
CA LYS A 126 2.86 20.52 -10.30
C LYS A 126 1.68 21.42 -10.68
N ALA A 127 1.79 22.11 -11.81
CA ALA A 127 0.71 22.96 -12.29
C ALA A 127 -0.60 22.20 -12.56
N LYS A 128 -0.51 20.94 -13.05
CA LYS A 128 -1.69 20.08 -13.23
C LYS A 128 -2.29 19.64 -11.90
N ILE A 129 -1.45 19.32 -10.91
CA ILE A 129 -1.90 18.94 -9.56
C ILE A 129 -2.59 20.13 -8.90
N ASP A 130 -1.99 21.33 -8.96
CA ASP A 130 -2.57 22.55 -8.39
C ASP A 130 -3.90 22.91 -9.06
N ALA A 131 -3.99 22.77 -10.39
CA ALA A 131 -5.23 23.00 -11.12
C ALA A 131 -6.34 22.01 -10.74
N TYR A 132 -5.97 20.73 -10.54
CA TYR A 132 -6.90 19.70 -10.09
C TYR A 132 -7.39 19.97 -8.66
N ASP A 133 -6.50 20.34 -7.75
CA ASP A 133 -6.84 20.66 -6.36
C ASP A 133 -7.76 21.90 -6.27
N GLN A 134 -7.51 22.93 -7.10
CA GLN A 134 -8.38 24.09 -7.21
C GLN A 134 -9.77 23.70 -7.70
N MET A 135 -9.87 22.89 -8.76
CA MET A 135 -11.15 22.41 -9.30
C MET A 135 -11.92 21.60 -8.24
N MET A 136 -11.22 20.72 -7.51
CA MET A 136 -11.85 19.94 -6.44
C MET A 136 -12.32 20.80 -5.27
N ALA A 137 -11.59 21.87 -4.94
CA ALA A 137 -11.99 22.83 -3.91
C ALA A 137 -13.23 23.62 -4.31
N GLU A 138 -13.34 24.03 -5.58
CA GLU A 138 -14.52 24.71 -6.12
C GLU A 138 -15.75 23.80 -6.14
N MET A 139 -15.58 22.54 -6.55
CA MET A 139 -16.68 21.56 -6.53
C MET A 139 -17.19 21.28 -5.11
N ARG A 140 -16.30 21.25 -4.11
CA ARG A 140 -16.72 21.11 -2.70
C ARG A 140 -17.52 22.30 -2.24
N LYS A 141 -17.09 23.53 -2.56
CA LYS A 141 -17.84 24.75 -2.21
C LYS A 141 -19.23 24.78 -2.83
N GLN A 142 -19.35 24.44 -4.12
CA GLN A 142 -20.64 24.37 -4.81
C GLN A 142 -21.58 23.35 -4.15
N LYS A 143 -21.03 22.19 -3.76
CA LYS A 143 -21.82 21.16 -3.08
C LYS A 143 -22.29 21.60 -1.70
N ASP A 144 -21.43 22.28 -0.94
CA ASP A 144 -21.78 22.81 0.37
C ASP A 144 -22.84 23.90 0.26
N GLU A 145 -22.75 24.79 -0.74
CA GLU A 145 -23.75 25.82 -1.03
C GLU A 145 -25.11 25.21 -1.46
N GLU A 146 -25.11 24.17 -2.31
CA GLU A 146 -26.30 23.42 -2.68
C GLU A 146 -26.98 22.75 -1.48
N GLU A 147 -26.18 22.18 -0.56
CA GLU A 147 -26.68 21.57 0.67
C GLU A 147 -27.30 22.61 1.62
N GLU A 148 -26.74 23.82 1.71
CA GLU A 148 -27.30 24.89 2.52
C GLU A 148 -28.64 25.35 1.94
N VAL A 149 -28.72 25.56 0.65
CA VAL A 149 -29.98 25.96 -0.04
C VAL A 149 -31.05 24.88 0.17
N LEU A 150 -30.69 23.59 0.06
CA LEU A 150 -31.63 22.50 0.31
C LEU A 150 -32.11 22.41 1.78
N LYS A 151 -31.28 22.81 2.74
CA LYS A 151 -31.67 22.90 4.15
C LYS A 151 -32.62 24.05 4.43
N GLU A 152 -32.46 25.18 3.73
CA GLU A 152 -33.40 26.32 3.83
C GLU A 152 -34.77 25.99 3.24
N PHE A 153 -34.82 25.26 2.13
CA PHE A 153 -36.10 24.86 1.51
C PHE A 153 -36.90 23.81 2.32
N ARG A 154 -36.24 23.11 3.26
CA ARG A 154 -36.87 22.10 4.13
C ARG A 154 -37.36 22.64 5.46
N ARG A 155 -37.19 23.93 5.74
CA ARG A 155 -37.74 24.64 6.92
C ARG A 155 -39.03 25.35 6.58
#